data_de7bce87875ee82dde471eec3bed250a
#
_entry.id   de7bce87875ee82dde471eec3bed250a
#
_cell.length_a   1.000
_cell.length_b   1.000
_cell.length_c   1.000
_cell.angle_alpha   90.00
_cell.angle_beta   90.00
_cell.angle_gamma   90.00
#
_symmetry.space_group_name_H-M   'P 1'
#
loop_
_entity.id
_entity.type
_entity.pdbx_description
1 polymer ?
#
loop_
_entity_poly.entity_id
_entity_poly.type
_entity_poly.pdbx_seq_one_letter_code
_entity_poly.pdbx_strand_id
1 'polypeptide(L)'
;MRRSIMLLMLLPLPWVLAACDQEASAPPPKQPITVRSDGQNRMHQLNDLNRAIALKRALYDSGSECRLVTKSGYVGEYENTSYWTATCQDKFKRTRDWALFIGPDESVQVRLCEDVVEAGLPACVIKDEVKPA
;
A
#
# COMPACT_ATOMS: atom_id res chain seq x y z
N MET A 1 87.94 -27.99 9.56
CA MET A 1 87.07 -26.88 9.11
C MET A 1 86.04 -27.44 8.12
N ARG A 2 84.83 -27.79 8.59
CA ARG A 2 83.75 -28.29 7.74
C ARG A 2 82.56 -27.43 8.04
N ARG A 3 82.15 -26.61 7.07
CA ARG A 3 80.91 -25.81 7.10
C ARG A 3 79.73 -26.65 6.59
N SER A 4 78.89 -27.04 7.49
CA SER A 4 77.59 -27.64 7.10
C SER A 4 76.63 -26.55 6.73
N ILE A 5 76.21 -26.57 5.47
CA ILE A 5 75.12 -25.71 4.94
C ILE A 5 73.86 -26.45 5.16
N MET A 6 73.00 -25.92 6.04
CA MET A 6 71.71 -26.43 6.35
C MET A 6 70.66 -25.82 5.33
N LEU A 7 70.22 -26.64 4.39
CA LEU A 7 69.25 -26.25 3.35
C LEU A 7 67.88 -26.28 3.96
N LEU A 8 67.29 -25.08 4.20
CA LEU A 8 65.90 -24.94 4.63
C LEU A 8 65.03 -25.09 3.40
N MET A 9 64.29 -26.22 3.31
CA MET A 9 63.18 -26.40 2.35
C MET A 9 61.96 -25.62 2.81
N LEU A 10 61.63 -24.50 2.15
CA LEU A 10 60.32 -23.85 2.24
C LEU A 10 59.32 -24.62 1.38
N LEU A 11 58.39 -25.26 2.03
CA LEU A 11 57.18 -25.80 1.35
C LEU A 11 56.18 -24.65 1.16
N PRO A 12 55.68 -24.42 -0.05
CA PRO A 12 54.56 -23.51 -0.24
C PRO A 12 53.24 -24.19 0.16
N LEU A 13 52.55 -23.62 1.13
CA LEU A 13 51.17 -24.00 1.48
C LEU A 13 50.23 -23.49 0.37
N PRO A 14 49.41 -24.34 -0.25
CA PRO A 14 48.36 -23.86 -1.15
C PRO A 14 47.20 -23.30 -0.28
N TRP A 15 46.97 -22.01 -0.39
CA TRP A 15 45.75 -21.38 0.10
C TRP A 15 44.58 -21.81 -0.77
N VAL A 16 43.81 -22.77 -0.29
CA VAL A 16 42.50 -23.10 -0.89
C VAL A 16 41.54 -22.01 -0.45
N LEU A 17 41.33 -21.01 -1.32
CA LEU A 17 40.21 -20.11 -1.23
C LEU A 17 38.92 -20.91 -1.55
N ALA A 18 38.27 -21.42 -0.51
CA ALA A 18 36.90 -21.88 -0.65
C ALA A 18 35.99 -20.67 -0.95
N ALA A 19 35.76 -20.40 -2.22
CA ALA A 19 34.70 -19.52 -2.66
C ALA A 19 33.37 -20.19 -2.24
N CYS A 20 32.76 -19.70 -1.17
CA CYS A 20 31.33 -19.95 -0.92
C CYS A 20 30.55 -19.25 -2.03
N ASP A 21 30.24 -19.97 -3.09
CA ASP A 21 29.18 -19.60 -4.02
C ASP A 21 27.86 -19.68 -3.24
N GLN A 22 27.56 -18.58 -2.57
CA GLN A 22 26.22 -18.33 -2.04
C GLN A 22 25.40 -17.89 -3.25
N GLU A 23 24.81 -18.87 -3.94
CA GLU A 23 23.70 -18.59 -4.82
C GLU A 23 22.68 -17.80 -4.00
N ALA A 24 22.63 -16.50 -4.25
CA ALA A 24 21.60 -15.63 -3.71
C ALA A 24 20.28 -16.11 -4.32
N SER A 25 19.62 -17.06 -3.63
CA SER A 25 18.24 -17.41 -3.95
C SER A 25 17.44 -16.13 -3.86
N ALA A 26 16.82 -15.74 -4.99
CA ALA A 26 15.94 -14.59 -5.04
C ALA A 26 14.93 -14.70 -3.90
N PRO A 27 14.68 -13.61 -3.14
CA PRO A 27 13.70 -13.65 -2.06
C PRO A 27 12.36 -14.13 -2.65
N PRO A 28 11.64 -15.03 -1.96
CA PRO A 28 10.35 -15.50 -2.43
C PRO A 28 9.44 -14.29 -2.69
N PRO A 29 8.62 -14.33 -3.76
CA PRO A 29 7.70 -13.26 -4.05
C PRO A 29 6.84 -13.00 -2.81
N LYS A 30 6.86 -11.77 -2.32
CA LYS A 30 6.02 -11.35 -1.19
C LYS A 30 4.57 -11.56 -1.60
N GLN A 31 3.96 -12.64 -1.13
CA GLN A 31 2.52 -12.81 -1.26
C GLN A 31 1.86 -11.71 -0.41
N PRO A 32 0.97 -10.92 -0.97
CA PRO A 32 0.24 -9.92 -0.20
C PRO A 32 -0.63 -10.68 0.82
N ILE A 33 -0.25 -10.62 2.08
CA ILE A 33 -1.11 -11.11 3.17
C ILE A 33 -2.20 -10.05 3.32
N THR A 34 -3.33 -10.25 2.67
CA THR A 34 -4.50 -9.37 2.81
C THR A 34 -5.21 -9.71 4.12
N VAL A 35 -4.67 -9.22 5.22
CA VAL A 35 -5.38 -9.28 6.51
C VAL A 35 -6.21 -8.01 6.61
N ARG A 36 -7.49 -8.13 6.28
CA ARG A 36 -8.45 -7.04 6.52
C ARG A 36 -8.76 -6.96 8.01
N SER A 37 -8.76 -5.73 8.54
CA SER A 37 -9.26 -5.47 9.89
C SER A 37 -10.79 -5.58 9.96
N ASP A 38 -11.32 -5.65 11.16
CA ASP A 38 -12.76 -5.62 11.38
C ASP A 38 -13.40 -4.33 10.84
N GLY A 39 -12.70 -3.20 10.91
CA GLY A 39 -13.12 -1.93 10.34
C GLY A 39 -13.24 -1.97 8.83
N GLN A 40 -12.23 -2.52 8.14
CA GLN A 40 -12.25 -2.72 6.70
C GLN A 40 -13.40 -3.66 6.30
N ASN A 41 -13.60 -4.77 7.01
CA ASN A 41 -14.69 -5.72 6.76
C ASN A 41 -16.06 -5.07 6.95
N ARG A 42 -16.23 -4.26 8.00
CA ARG A 42 -17.47 -3.51 8.23
C ARG A 42 -17.80 -2.55 7.09
N MET A 43 -16.81 -1.85 6.52
CA MET A 43 -17.03 -0.98 5.37
C MET A 43 -17.66 -1.73 4.18
N HIS A 44 -17.23 -2.98 3.92
CA HIS A 44 -17.82 -3.82 2.86
C HIS A 44 -19.27 -4.24 3.14
N GLN A 45 -19.67 -4.32 4.40
CA GLN A 45 -21.00 -4.73 4.84
C GLN A 45 -22.01 -3.57 4.86
N LEU A 46 -21.55 -2.33 4.81
CA LEU A 46 -22.41 -1.17 4.81
C LEU A 46 -23.22 -1.08 3.50
N ASN A 47 -24.49 -0.70 3.64
CA ASN A 47 -25.30 -0.28 2.49
C ASN A 47 -24.75 1.05 1.91
N ASP A 48 -25.22 1.42 0.72
CA ASP A 48 -24.72 2.57 -0.02
C ASP A 48 -24.76 3.87 0.80
N LEU A 49 -25.88 4.12 1.50
CA LEU A 49 -26.05 5.33 2.31
C LEU A 49 -25.08 5.37 3.49
N ASN A 50 -25.00 4.30 4.26
CA ASN A 50 -24.11 4.23 5.43
C ASN A 50 -22.64 4.29 5.01
N ARG A 51 -22.29 3.67 3.90
CA ARG A 51 -20.94 3.76 3.31
C ARG A 51 -20.62 5.20 2.90
N ALA A 52 -21.55 5.89 2.22
CA ALA A 52 -21.37 7.29 1.86
C ALA A 52 -21.17 8.19 3.09
N ILE A 53 -21.92 7.93 4.17
CA ILE A 53 -21.75 8.66 5.45
C ILE A 53 -20.37 8.40 6.06
N ALA A 54 -19.92 7.16 6.08
CA ALA A 54 -18.60 6.81 6.61
C ALA A 54 -17.46 7.47 5.80
N LEU A 55 -17.53 7.41 4.46
CA LEU A 55 -16.56 8.05 3.58
C LEU A 55 -16.57 9.58 3.71
N LYS A 56 -17.77 10.18 3.83
CA LYS A 56 -17.91 11.61 4.11
C LYS A 56 -17.22 12.01 5.40
N ARG A 57 -17.38 11.21 6.46
CA ARG A 57 -16.73 11.47 7.74
C ARG A 57 -15.21 11.39 7.62
N ALA A 58 -14.69 10.37 6.94
CA ALA A 58 -13.26 10.24 6.69
C ALA A 58 -12.70 11.44 5.91
N LEU A 59 -13.43 11.94 4.91
CA LEU A 59 -13.08 13.16 4.18
C LEU A 59 -13.03 14.37 5.11
N TYR A 60 -14.02 14.53 5.95
CA TYR A 60 -14.09 15.63 6.91
C TYR A 60 -12.94 15.59 7.92
N ASP A 61 -12.65 14.40 8.48
CA ASP A 61 -11.58 14.19 9.46
C ASP A 61 -10.19 14.44 8.83
N SER A 62 -10.06 14.27 7.51
CA SER A 62 -8.85 14.63 6.75
C SER A 62 -8.74 16.13 6.39
N GLY A 63 -9.68 16.96 6.81
CA GLY A 63 -9.74 18.38 6.50
C GLY A 63 -10.33 18.73 5.14
N SER A 64 -10.97 17.76 4.46
CA SER A 64 -11.60 17.98 3.15
C SER A 64 -13.04 18.45 3.29
N GLU A 65 -13.43 19.53 2.58
CA GLU A 65 -14.83 19.97 2.54
C GLU A 65 -15.68 19.00 1.72
N CYS A 66 -16.56 18.28 2.39
CA CYS A 66 -17.51 17.38 1.78
C CYS A 66 -18.91 17.54 2.41
N ARG A 67 -19.87 18.08 1.66
CA ARG A 67 -21.24 18.19 2.14
C ARG A 67 -22.04 16.91 1.89
N LEU A 68 -21.92 16.35 0.69
CA LEU A 68 -22.68 15.20 0.25
C LEU A 68 -21.83 14.30 -0.64
N VAL A 69 -21.74 13.03 -0.30
CA VAL A 69 -21.17 12.01 -1.17
C VAL A 69 -22.26 11.56 -2.12
N THR A 70 -22.09 11.81 -3.43
CA THR A 70 -23.05 11.49 -4.47
C THR A 70 -22.78 10.15 -5.13
N LYS A 71 -21.51 9.76 -5.22
CA LYS A 71 -21.06 8.46 -5.76
C LYS A 71 -20.02 7.87 -4.82
N SER A 72 -20.06 6.58 -4.60
CA SER A 72 -19.04 5.90 -3.83
C SER A 72 -18.99 4.41 -4.10
N GLY A 73 -17.83 3.82 -3.93
CA GLY A 73 -17.69 2.38 -4.03
C GLY A 73 -16.28 1.88 -3.79
N TYR A 74 -16.21 0.58 -3.61
CA TYR A 74 -14.95 -0.15 -3.47
C TYR A 74 -14.30 -0.31 -4.85
N VAL A 75 -13.00 -0.04 -4.92
CA VAL A 75 -12.20 -0.16 -6.14
C VAL A 75 -11.35 -1.43 -6.12
N GLY A 76 -10.70 -1.71 -5.00
CA GLY A 76 -9.79 -2.84 -4.86
C GLY A 76 -8.96 -2.76 -3.59
N GLU A 77 -7.97 -3.64 -3.50
CA GLU A 77 -6.94 -3.57 -2.47
C GLU A 77 -5.68 -2.93 -3.07
N TYR A 78 -5.02 -2.11 -2.28
CA TYR A 78 -3.72 -1.58 -2.61
C TYR A 78 -2.80 -1.74 -1.40
N GLU A 79 -1.74 -2.53 -1.57
CA GLU A 79 -0.90 -2.97 -0.46
C GLU A 79 -1.76 -3.61 0.64
N ASN A 80 -1.75 -3.11 1.87
CA ASN A 80 -2.59 -3.59 2.97
C ASN A 80 -3.80 -2.69 3.22
N THR A 81 -4.19 -1.86 2.26
CA THR A 81 -5.32 -0.94 2.40
C THR A 81 -6.49 -1.34 1.52
N SER A 82 -7.71 -1.13 2.02
CA SER A 82 -8.91 -1.18 1.18
C SER A 82 -9.08 0.15 0.47
N TYR A 83 -9.10 0.12 -0.85
CA TYR A 83 -9.18 1.29 -1.69
C TYR A 83 -10.64 1.58 -2.10
N TRP A 84 -11.07 2.79 -1.82
CA TRP A 84 -12.42 3.30 -2.09
C TRP A 84 -12.35 4.60 -2.86
N THR A 85 -13.40 4.91 -3.62
CA THR A 85 -13.59 6.23 -4.23
C THR A 85 -14.89 6.85 -3.78
N ALA A 86 -14.88 8.18 -3.70
CA ALA A 86 -16.07 8.98 -3.38
C ALA A 86 -16.09 10.26 -4.21
N THR A 87 -17.23 10.51 -4.88
CA THR A 87 -17.51 11.82 -5.47
C THR A 87 -18.22 12.66 -4.43
N CYS A 88 -17.60 13.76 -4.05
CA CYS A 88 -18.11 14.65 -3.04
C CYS A 88 -18.58 15.99 -3.64
N GLN A 89 -19.76 16.42 -3.25
CA GLN A 89 -20.29 17.73 -3.53
C GLN A 89 -20.08 18.68 -2.35
N ASP A 90 -19.50 19.85 -2.59
CA ASP A 90 -19.31 20.88 -1.58
C ASP A 90 -20.59 21.74 -1.37
N LYS A 91 -20.50 22.75 -0.51
CA LYS A 91 -21.60 23.69 -0.23
C LYS A 91 -22.03 24.55 -1.43
N PHE A 92 -21.16 24.67 -2.44
CA PHE A 92 -21.42 25.42 -3.69
C PHE A 92 -21.85 24.50 -4.84
N LYS A 93 -22.17 23.24 -4.55
CA LYS A 93 -22.55 22.20 -5.50
C LYS A 93 -21.44 21.82 -6.50
N ARG A 94 -20.18 22.17 -6.25
CA ARG A 94 -19.03 21.72 -7.04
C ARG A 94 -18.70 20.29 -6.60
N THR A 95 -18.32 19.47 -7.55
CA THR A 95 -17.98 18.06 -7.30
C THR A 95 -16.48 17.84 -7.42
N ARG A 96 -15.94 16.98 -6.54
CA ARG A 96 -14.58 16.48 -6.62
C ARG A 96 -14.56 15.00 -6.31
N ASP A 97 -13.66 14.30 -6.98
CA ASP A 97 -13.46 12.86 -6.79
C ASP A 97 -12.27 12.61 -5.87
N TRP A 98 -12.48 11.72 -4.92
CA TRP A 98 -11.53 11.41 -3.87
C TRP A 98 -11.21 9.92 -3.85
N ALA A 99 -9.94 9.61 -3.62
CA ALA A 99 -9.42 8.31 -3.29
C ALA A 99 -9.24 8.19 -1.78
N LEU A 100 -9.73 7.13 -1.17
CA LEU A 100 -9.59 6.83 0.25
C LEU A 100 -8.97 5.45 0.41
N PHE A 101 -7.84 5.38 1.07
CA PHE A 101 -7.12 4.15 1.39
C PHE A 101 -7.26 3.89 2.88
N ILE A 102 -8.01 2.85 3.25
CA ILE A 102 -8.30 2.49 4.64
C ILE A 102 -7.34 1.38 5.06
N GLY A 103 -6.46 1.67 6.02
CA GLY A 103 -5.49 0.74 6.56
C GLY A 103 -6.09 -0.28 7.53
N PRO A 104 -5.34 -1.34 7.88
CA PRO A 104 -5.76 -2.35 8.86
C PRO A 104 -5.85 -1.79 10.29
N ASP A 105 -5.19 -0.68 10.57
CA ASP A 105 -5.24 0.07 11.82
C ASP A 105 -6.37 1.12 11.85
N GLU A 106 -7.28 1.06 10.86
CA GLU A 106 -8.38 2.01 10.66
C GLU A 106 -7.92 3.44 10.29
N SER A 107 -6.64 3.65 10.04
CA SER A 107 -6.15 4.90 9.46
C SER A 107 -6.69 5.10 8.05
N VAL A 108 -6.95 6.36 7.68
CA VAL A 108 -7.44 6.69 6.33
C VAL A 108 -6.53 7.70 5.67
N GLN A 109 -5.97 7.32 4.54
CA GLN A 109 -5.27 8.24 3.66
C GLN A 109 -6.22 8.75 2.59
N VAL A 110 -6.34 10.06 2.47
CA VAL A 110 -7.23 10.73 1.50
C VAL A 110 -6.39 11.48 0.46
N ARG A 111 -6.75 11.34 -0.81
CA ARG A 111 -6.14 12.05 -1.95
C ARG A 111 -7.20 12.49 -2.94
N LEU A 112 -6.94 13.59 -3.65
CA LEU A 112 -7.74 13.92 -4.85
C LEU A 112 -7.44 12.89 -5.95
N CYS A 113 -8.46 12.51 -6.69
CA CYS A 113 -8.28 11.56 -7.80
C CYS A 113 -7.36 12.07 -8.90
N GLU A 114 -7.27 13.38 -9.09
CA GLU A 114 -6.36 14.02 -10.02
C GLU A 114 -4.89 13.85 -9.64
N ASP A 115 -4.59 13.69 -8.33
CA ASP A 115 -3.22 13.63 -7.81
C ASP A 115 -2.71 12.19 -7.61
N VAL A 116 -3.58 11.18 -7.61
CA VAL A 116 -3.19 9.81 -7.22
C VAL A 116 -2.14 9.20 -8.15
N VAL A 117 -2.24 9.41 -9.45
CA VAL A 117 -1.31 8.84 -10.43
C VAL A 117 0.08 9.47 -10.30
N GLU A 118 0.14 10.79 -10.10
CA GLU A 118 1.40 11.50 -9.89
C GLU A 118 2.07 11.08 -8.56
N ALA A 119 1.25 10.76 -7.55
CA ALA A 119 1.71 10.21 -6.27
C ALA A 119 2.12 8.71 -6.33
N GLY A 120 2.06 8.06 -7.50
CA GLY A 120 2.39 6.65 -7.66
C GLY A 120 1.32 5.70 -7.13
N LEU A 121 0.10 6.18 -6.91
CA LEU A 121 -1.04 5.41 -6.42
C LEU A 121 -1.92 4.94 -7.58
N PRO A 122 -2.75 3.91 -7.38
CA PRO A 122 -3.68 3.43 -8.41
C PRO A 122 -4.66 4.53 -8.85
N ALA A 123 -4.92 4.60 -10.16
CA ALA A 123 -5.89 5.54 -10.72
C ALA A 123 -7.28 5.34 -10.11
N CYS A 124 -8.02 6.43 -9.94
CA CYS A 124 -9.40 6.37 -9.46
C CYS A 124 -10.33 5.67 -10.46
N VAL A 125 -11.21 4.86 -9.92
CA VAL A 125 -12.35 4.30 -10.64
C VAL A 125 -13.61 4.80 -9.96
N ILE A 126 -14.33 5.73 -10.61
CA ILE A 126 -15.56 6.30 -10.06
C ILE A 126 -16.67 5.27 -10.15
N LYS A 127 -17.34 5.05 -9.02
CA LYS A 127 -18.38 4.04 -8.86
C LYS A 127 -19.80 4.66 -8.99
N ASP A 128 -20.79 3.81 -8.75
CA ASP A 128 -22.19 4.15 -8.95
C ASP A 128 -22.69 5.26 -8.01
N GLU A 129 -23.83 5.83 -8.35
CA GLU A 129 -24.52 6.79 -7.51
C GLU A 129 -24.99 6.15 -6.20
N VAL A 130 -24.92 6.92 -5.12
CA VAL A 130 -25.41 6.52 -3.81
C VAL A 130 -26.94 6.48 -3.88
N LYS A 131 -27.51 5.29 -3.71
CA LYS A 131 -28.96 5.13 -3.64
C LYS A 131 -29.46 5.60 -2.28
N PRO A 132 -30.51 6.44 -2.24
CA PRO A 132 -31.20 6.73 -0.98
C PRO A 132 -31.82 5.44 -0.43
N ALA A 133 -31.84 5.35 0.90
CA ALA A 133 -32.45 4.22 1.59
C ALA A 133 -33.98 4.24 1.40
#